data_c77d88126907a15f38b6f97d2ae98019
#
_entry.id   c77d88126907a15f38b6f97d2ae98019
#
_cell.length_a   1.000
_cell.length_b   1.000
_cell.length_c   1.000
_cell.angle_alpha   90.00
_cell.angle_beta   90.00
_cell.angle_gamma   90.00
#
_symmetry.space_group_name_H-M   'P 1'
#
loop_
_entity.id
_entity.type
_entity.pdbx_description
1 polymer ?
#
loop_
_entity_poly.entity_id
_entity_poly.type
_entity_poly.pdbx_seq_one_letter_code
_entity_poly.pdbx_strand_id
1 'polypeptide(L)'
;KVAAASSQREYFDLYRQSFGQPNSRRLMAKYNHQMILDDHEIENNWPARANPDLWTSKYPAAMKAYQIYQASHSPAVPLNAEGTRLERDPDALWYRFRWGCADFFLMDLRTERVLSRWPWQRKIMSRAQEDAVVAWLEDEPDRVKCLVSSVPLFPEQRWPFRGQDSWEGFAAQRQRLVDAIHDSGCRRLLMLSGDVHASLYARLDRRGRNPIHGWICSGLFWPTALMAFRWYRPMIRDHHTLRGLWKPSLGRVTVPGEVYSRDAFSRVSVDENGATLALFDRDGNPVPDIGTEIRW
;
A
#
# COMPACT_ATOMS: atom_id res chain seq x y z
N LYS A 1 12.04 -23.78 -6.95
CA LYS A 1 12.40 -22.40 -6.54
C LYS A 1 12.57 -21.62 -7.82
N VAL A 2 11.69 -20.68 -8.10
CA VAL A 2 11.99 -19.69 -9.13
C VAL A 2 13.11 -18.83 -8.53
N ALA A 3 14.24 -18.75 -9.21
CA ALA A 3 15.33 -17.86 -8.80
C ALA A 3 14.82 -16.43 -8.83
N ALA A 4 15.16 -15.64 -7.83
CA ALA A 4 14.82 -14.22 -7.84
C ALA A 4 15.49 -13.55 -9.05
N ALA A 5 14.73 -12.70 -9.76
CA ALA A 5 15.28 -11.97 -10.90
C ALA A 5 16.46 -11.09 -10.47
N SER A 6 17.47 -10.99 -11.32
CA SER A 6 18.70 -10.23 -11.06
C SER A 6 19.10 -9.33 -12.23
N SER A 7 18.58 -9.60 -13.42
CA SER A 7 18.86 -8.85 -14.64
C SER A 7 17.60 -8.18 -15.19
N GLN A 8 17.78 -7.12 -15.94
CA GLN A 8 16.67 -6.41 -16.61
C GLN A 8 15.82 -7.35 -17.47
N ARG A 9 16.46 -8.30 -18.18
CA ARG A 9 15.76 -9.28 -19.02
C ARG A 9 14.83 -10.15 -18.17
N GLU A 10 15.32 -10.67 -17.03
CA GLU A 10 14.52 -11.53 -16.15
C GLU A 10 13.32 -10.78 -15.57
N TYR A 11 13.48 -9.51 -15.15
CA TYR A 11 12.36 -8.68 -14.71
C TYR A 11 11.35 -8.46 -15.84
N PHE A 12 11.79 -8.16 -17.04
CA PHE A 12 10.89 -8.02 -18.18
C PHE A 12 10.13 -9.32 -18.50
N ASP A 13 10.80 -10.46 -18.39
CA ASP A 13 10.18 -11.76 -18.65
C ASP A 13 9.12 -12.09 -17.58
N LEU A 14 9.34 -11.73 -16.31
CA LEU A 14 8.33 -11.86 -15.24
C LEU A 14 7.09 -11.00 -15.53
N TYR A 15 7.27 -9.73 -15.91
CA TYR A 15 6.14 -8.87 -16.28
C TYR A 15 5.40 -9.39 -17.50
N ARG A 16 6.10 -9.81 -18.55
CA ARG A 16 5.47 -10.40 -19.75
C ARG A 16 4.69 -11.66 -19.41
N GLN A 17 5.23 -12.50 -18.54
CA GLN A 17 4.55 -13.72 -18.09
C GLN A 17 3.28 -13.39 -17.29
N SER A 18 3.32 -12.43 -16.38
CA SER A 18 2.19 -12.06 -15.50
C SER A 18 1.13 -11.26 -16.26
N PHE A 19 1.52 -10.15 -16.91
CA PHE A 19 0.62 -9.24 -17.62
C PHE A 19 0.18 -9.81 -18.97
N GLY A 20 0.98 -10.71 -19.54
CA GLY A 20 0.66 -11.42 -20.79
C GLY A 20 -0.44 -12.47 -20.67
N GLN A 21 -0.82 -12.87 -19.47
CA GLN A 21 -1.92 -13.83 -19.27
C GLN A 21 -3.24 -13.29 -19.86
N PRO A 22 -4.05 -14.14 -20.50
CA PRO A 22 -5.27 -13.68 -21.19
C PRO A 22 -6.21 -12.85 -20.31
N ASN A 23 -6.40 -13.28 -19.07
CA ASN A 23 -7.28 -12.56 -18.14
C ASN A 23 -6.65 -11.23 -17.65
N SER A 24 -5.35 -11.19 -17.39
CA SER A 24 -4.63 -9.96 -17.03
C SER A 24 -4.72 -8.95 -18.18
N ARG A 25 -4.46 -9.38 -19.41
CA ARG A 25 -4.59 -8.51 -20.61
C ARG A 25 -6.00 -7.96 -20.79
N ARG A 26 -7.02 -8.79 -20.60
CA ARG A 26 -8.43 -8.35 -20.70
C ARG A 26 -8.78 -7.34 -19.62
N LEU A 27 -8.31 -7.56 -18.39
CA LEU A 27 -8.51 -6.64 -17.27
C LEU A 27 -7.85 -5.29 -17.57
N MET A 28 -6.57 -5.32 -17.96
CA MET A 28 -5.79 -4.10 -18.22
C MET A 28 -6.28 -3.32 -19.45
N ALA A 29 -6.84 -4.01 -20.44
CA ALA A 29 -7.44 -3.35 -21.61
C ALA A 29 -8.81 -2.72 -21.32
N LYS A 30 -9.51 -3.15 -20.27
CA LYS A 30 -10.88 -2.74 -19.99
C LYS A 30 -10.99 -1.64 -18.93
N TYR A 31 -10.08 -1.61 -17.97
CA TYR A 31 -10.14 -0.72 -16.82
C TYR A 31 -8.91 0.17 -16.73
N ASN A 32 -9.08 1.35 -16.18
CA ASN A 32 -7.95 2.20 -15.82
C ASN A 32 -7.24 1.61 -14.61
N HIS A 33 -5.91 1.64 -14.61
CA HIS A 33 -5.05 1.10 -13.56
C HIS A 33 -4.21 2.23 -12.97
N GLN A 34 -4.13 2.25 -11.65
CA GLN A 34 -3.24 3.10 -10.90
C GLN A 34 -2.35 2.17 -10.07
N MET A 35 -1.04 2.28 -10.23
CA MET A 35 -0.09 1.33 -9.66
C MET A 35 0.97 2.05 -8.85
N ILE A 36 1.40 1.43 -7.76
CA ILE A 36 2.51 1.90 -6.93
C ILE A 36 3.44 0.73 -6.60
N LEU A 37 4.71 1.02 -6.43
CA LEU A 37 5.75 0.06 -6.09
C LEU A 37 5.53 -0.54 -4.70
N ASP A 38 5.72 -1.86 -4.58
CA ASP A 38 5.98 -2.52 -3.32
C ASP A 38 7.35 -3.22 -3.35
N ASP A 39 7.61 -4.20 -2.51
CA ASP A 39 8.93 -4.82 -2.38
C ASP A 39 9.26 -5.83 -3.48
N HIS A 40 8.27 -6.62 -3.87
CA HIS A 40 8.46 -7.73 -4.83
C HIS A 40 8.69 -7.29 -6.28
N GLU A 41 8.49 -6.03 -6.61
CA GLU A 41 8.96 -5.47 -7.87
C GLU A 41 10.49 -5.48 -7.96
N ILE A 42 11.18 -5.52 -6.81
CA ILE A 42 12.64 -5.53 -6.71
C ILE A 42 13.13 -6.79 -6.03
N GLU A 43 12.79 -6.98 -4.74
CA GLU A 43 13.15 -8.14 -3.94
C GLU A 43 12.33 -8.18 -2.64
N ASN A 44 12.03 -9.39 -2.16
CA ASN A 44 11.29 -9.62 -0.91
C ASN A 44 11.84 -8.77 0.25
N ASN A 45 10.96 -8.00 0.88
CA ASN A 45 11.22 -7.05 1.96
C ASN A 45 12.18 -5.89 1.55
N TRP A 46 12.18 -5.47 0.29
CA TRP A 46 13.00 -4.33 -0.15
C TRP A 46 12.62 -3.04 0.61
N PRO A 47 13.59 -2.20 1.04
CA PRO A 47 15.05 -2.41 1.05
C PRO A 47 15.56 -2.95 2.40
N ALA A 48 14.71 -3.54 3.25
CA ALA A 48 15.03 -3.87 4.65
C ALA A 48 16.27 -4.78 4.80
N ARG A 49 16.58 -5.59 3.78
CA ARG A 49 17.74 -6.50 3.76
C ARG A 49 18.69 -6.22 2.61
N ALA A 50 18.49 -5.12 1.88
CA ALA A 50 19.34 -4.80 0.76
C ALA A 50 20.75 -4.42 1.22
N ASN A 51 21.74 -5.06 0.65
CA ASN A 51 23.13 -4.61 0.78
C ASN A 51 23.44 -3.54 -0.29
N PRO A 52 24.54 -2.78 -0.17
CA PRO A 52 24.90 -1.76 -1.14
C PRO A 52 24.98 -2.23 -2.58
N ASP A 53 25.40 -3.48 -2.81
CA ASP A 53 25.57 -4.03 -4.17
C ASP A 53 24.24 -4.23 -4.88
N LEU A 54 23.15 -4.49 -4.14
CA LEU A 54 21.82 -4.64 -4.71
C LEU A 54 21.27 -3.31 -5.24
N TRP A 55 21.65 -2.18 -4.61
CA TRP A 55 21.26 -0.85 -5.08
C TRP A 55 21.91 -0.47 -6.41
N THR A 56 23.07 -1.00 -6.72
CA THR A 56 23.80 -0.71 -7.96
C THR A 56 23.56 -1.75 -9.05
N SER A 57 23.12 -2.95 -8.70
CA SER A 57 22.90 -4.05 -9.66
C SER A 57 21.42 -4.35 -9.89
N LYS A 58 20.73 -4.86 -8.87
CA LYS A 58 19.36 -5.34 -8.98
C LYS A 58 18.34 -4.20 -9.10
N TYR A 59 18.48 -3.16 -8.28
CA TYR A 59 17.55 -2.03 -8.24
C TYR A 59 17.38 -1.33 -9.59
N PRO A 60 18.44 -0.92 -10.33
CA PRO A 60 18.27 -0.28 -11.63
C PRO A 60 17.58 -1.18 -12.65
N ALA A 61 17.87 -2.50 -12.62
CA ALA A 61 17.27 -3.47 -13.52
C ALA A 61 15.76 -3.64 -13.26
N ALA A 62 15.38 -3.75 -11.98
CA ALA A 62 13.99 -3.82 -11.55
C ALA A 62 13.23 -2.54 -11.87
N MET A 63 13.80 -1.37 -11.55
CA MET A 63 13.17 -0.07 -11.77
C MET A 63 12.92 0.21 -13.25
N LYS A 64 13.80 -0.25 -14.15
CA LYS A 64 13.56 -0.12 -15.60
C LYS A 64 12.33 -0.91 -16.06
N ALA A 65 12.12 -2.10 -15.50
CA ALA A 65 10.92 -2.88 -15.76
C ALA A 65 9.68 -2.24 -15.13
N TYR A 66 9.78 -1.82 -13.87
CA TYR A 66 8.71 -1.12 -13.17
C TYR A 66 8.23 0.13 -13.92
N GLN A 67 9.16 0.97 -14.40
CA GLN A 67 8.83 2.17 -15.16
C GLN A 67 7.99 1.85 -16.42
N ILE A 68 8.33 0.79 -17.12
CA ILE A 68 7.64 0.42 -18.37
C ILE A 68 6.28 -0.22 -18.09
N TYR A 69 6.19 -1.11 -17.10
CA TYR A 69 5.01 -1.94 -16.89
C TYR A 69 4.03 -1.39 -15.84
N GLN A 70 4.50 -0.59 -14.89
CA GLN A 70 3.66 -0.06 -13.81
C GLN A 70 3.62 1.47 -13.78
N ALA A 71 4.77 2.15 -13.71
CA ALA A 71 4.81 3.61 -13.59
C ALA A 71 4.19 4.33 -14.79
N SER A 72 4.17 3.71 -15.97
CA SER A 72 3.48 4.23 -17.15
C SER A 72 1.97 4.38 -17.00
N HIS A 73 1.38 3.74 -15.99
CA HIS A 73 -0.02 3.91 -15.60
C HIS A 73 -0.25 5.06 -14.62
N SER A 74 0.82 5.66 -14.11
CA SER A 74 0.74 6.80 -13.19
C SER A 74 0.49 8.10 -13.96
N PRO A 75 -0.42 8.97 -13.50
CA PRO A 75 -0.67 10.25 -14.16
C PRO A 75 0.49 11.24 -14.07
N ALA A 76 1.42 11.03 -13.13
CA ALA A 76 2.57 11.91 -12.93
C ALA A 76 3.72 11.66 -13.92
N VAL A 77 3.66 10.61 -14.72
CA VAL A 77 4.74 10.22 -15.62
C VAL A 77 4.34 10.51 -17.05
N PRO A 78 4.98 11.49 -17.73
CA PRO A 78 4.67 11.81 -19.11
C PRO A 78 5.11 10.67 -20.03
N LEU A 79 4.22 10.30 -20.94
CA LEU A 79 4.53 9.42 -22.05
C LEU A 79 4.94 10.24 -23.25
N ASN A 80 5.72 9.62 -24.17
CA ASN A 80 5.98 10.19 -25.47
C ASN A 80 4.67 10.37 -26.26
N ALA A 81 4.71 11.12 -27.37
CA ALA A 81 3.53 11.44 -28.16
C ALA A 81 2.74 10.21 -28.63
N GLU A 82 3.42 9.10 -28.86
CA GLU A 82 2.80 7.83 -29.29
C GLU A 82 2.26 7.01 -28.10
N GLY A 83 2.50 7.41 -26.84
CA GLY A 83 2.08 6.69 -25.65
C GLY A 83 2.79 5.35 -25.43
N THR A 84 3.94 5.12 -26.06
CA THR A 84 4.61 3.81 -26.09
C THR A 84 5.79 3.68 -25.13
N ARG A 85 6.28 4.79 -24.58
CA ARG A 85 7.40 4.81 -23.61
C ARG A 85 7.33 6.04 -22.74
N LEU A 86 8.01 5.98 -21.59
CA LEU A 86 8.21 7.15 -20.75
C LEU A 86 9.10 8.16 -21.47
N GLU A 87 8.69 9.42 -21.46
CA GLU A 87 9.45 10.52 -22.02
C GLU A 87 10.71 10.81 -21.19
N ARG A 88 10.58 10.70 -19.88
CA ARG A 88 11.67 10.85 -18.90
C ARG A 88 11.44 9.96 -17.68
N ASP A 89 12.49 9.73 -16.91
CA ASP A 89 12.36 9.05 -15.62
C ASP A 89 11.55 9.93 -14.65
N PRO A 90 10.67 9.34 -13.82
CA PRO A 90 9.90 10.09 -12.86
C PRO A 90 10.80 10.67 -11.75
N ASP A 91 10.54 11.91 -11.36
CA ASP A 91 11.25 12.55 -10.23
C ASP A 91 10.83 11.96 -8.87
N ALA A 92 9.60 11.41 -8.81
CA ALA A 92 9.04 10.71 -7.67
C ALA A 92 8.11 9.61 -8.15
N LEU A 93 7.97 8.54 -7.36
CA LEU A 93 7.02 7.47 -7.68
C LEU A 93 5.67 7.68 -7.02
N TRP A 94 5.60 8.45 -5.94
CA TRP A 94 4.34 8.85 -5.32
C TRP A 94 3.61 9.90 -6.17
N TYR A 95 2.28 9.83 -6.18
CA TYR A 95 1.44 10.75 -6.97
C TYR A 95 0.04 10.86 -6.42
N ARG A 96 -0.73 11.84 -6.91
CA ARG A 96 -2.13 12.02 -6.61
C ARG A 96 -2.97 12.11 -7.89
N PHE A 97 -4.22 11.71 -7.79
CA PHE A 97 -5.21 11.90 -8.84
C PHE A 97 -6.62 11.99 -8.25
N ARG A 98 -7.56 12.51 -9.03
CA ARG A 98 -8.98 12.61 -8.64
C ARG A 98 -9.82 11.71 -9.54
N TRP A 99 -10.78 11.03 -8.93
CA TRP A 99 -11.76 10.24 -9.64
C TRP A 99 -13.12 10.37 -8.98
N GLY A 100 -14.12 10.95 -9.70
CA GLY A 100 -15.45 11.25 -9.14
C GLY A 100 -15.35 12.13 -7.89
N CYS A 101 -16.00 11.70 -6.82
CA CYS A 101 -16.00 12.41 -5.53
C CYS A 101 -14.71 12.21 -4.72
N ALA A 102 -13.87 11.26 -5.08
CA ALA A 102 -12.69 10.88 -4.30
C ALA A 102 -11.39 11.49 -4.84
N ASP A 103 -10.49 11.84 -3.92
CA ASP A 103 -9.13 12.30 -4.16
C ASP A 103 -8.17 11.23 -3.60
N PHE A 104 -7.24 10.78 -4.43
CA PHE A 104 -6.32 9.70 -4.12
C PHE A 104 -4.89 10.22 -3.98
N PHE A 105 -4.18 9.73 -2.98
CA PHE A 105 -2.74 9.89 -2.85
C PHE A 105 -2.09 8.51 -2.71
N LEU A 106 -1.20 8.16 -3.63
CA LEU A 106 -0.46 6.90 -3.65
C LEU A 106 0.96 7.15 -3.14
N MET A 107 1.29 6.53 -2.01
CA MET A 107 2.58 6.72 -1.35
C MET A 107 3.64 5.74 -1.87
N ASP A 108 4.82 6.25 -2.19
CA ASP A 108 6.03 5.42 -2.34
C ASP A 108 6.62 5.14 -0.95
N LEU A 109 6.53 3.91 -0.52
CA LEU A 109 7.04 3.49 0.77
C LEU A 109 8.26 2.58 0.67
N ARG A 110 8.88 2.48 -0.50
CA ARG A 110 9.98 1.55 -0.74
C ARG A 110 11.28 2.22 -1.20
N THR A 111 11.21 3.19 -2.13
CA THR A 111 12.43 3.73 -2.73
C THR A 111 13.05 4.87 -1.91
N GLU A 112 12.26 5.55 -1.09
CA GLU A 112 12.70 6.67 -0.27
C GLU A 112 13.08 6.29 1.17
N ARG A 113 13.11 4.99 1.51
CA ARG A 113 13.42 4.51 2.86
C ARG A 113 14.85 4.83 3.29
N VAL A 114 14.97 5.33 4.52
CA VAL A 114 16.25 5.46 5.22
C VAL A 114 16.26 4.52 6.42
N LEU A 115 17.10 3.50 6.33
CA LEU A 115 17.29 2.50 7.37
C LEU A 115 18.48 2.91 8.25
N SER A 116 18.19 3.42 9.44
CA SER A 116 19.18 3.74 10.46
C SER A 116 19.10 2.75 11.63
N ARG A 117 20.25 2.51 12.30
CA ARG A 117 20.25 1.80 13.58
C ARG A 117 19.42 2.54 14.65
N TRP A 118 19.30 3.87 14.52
CA TRP A 118 18.57 4.70 15.44
C TRP A 118 17.10 4.85 14.99
N PRO A 119 16.09 4.39 15.76
CA PRO A 119 14.68 4.42 15.35
C PRO A 119 14.16 5.80 14.95
N TRP A 120 14.62 6.87 15.61
CA TRP A 120 14.18 8.24 15.32
C TRP A 120 14.74 8.82 14.03
N GLN A 121 15.77 8.22 13.46
CA GLN A 121 16.36 8.62 12.17
C GLN A 121 15.78 7.83 11.00
N ARG A 122 15.04 6.78 11.27
CA ARG A 122 14.43 5.97 10.22
C ARG A 122 13.34 6.74 9.52
N LYS A 123 13.32 6.63 8.20
CA LYS A 123 12.30 7.24 7.33
C LYS A 123 11.75 6.17 6.38
N ILE A 124 10.43 6.10 6.27
CA ILE A 124 9.76 5.24 5.29
C ILE A 124 9.48 5.99 3.99
N MET A 125 9.41 7.32 4.05
CA MET A 125 9.24 8.22 2.92
C MET A 125 10.09 9.47 3.10
N SER A 126 10.37 10.18 2.01
CA SER A 126 11.11 11.45 2.03
C SER A 126 10.33 12.56 2.75
N ARG A 127 11.02 13.63 3.10
CA ARG A 127 10.37 14.82 3.67
C ARG A 127 9.44 15.47 2.65
N ALA A 128 9.83 15.52 1.39
CA ALA A 128 9.01 16.08 0.32
C ALA A 128 7.68 15.34 0.16
N GLN A 129 7.71 14.00 0.21
CA GLN A 129 6.49 13.20 0.18
C GLN A 129 5.63 13.41 1.44
N GLU A 130 6.25 13.43 2.63
CA GLU A 130 5.55 13.69 3.88
C GLU A 130 4.81 15.04 3.86
N ASP A 131 5.48 16.10 3.41
CA ASP A 131 4.89 17.44 3.26
C ASP A 131 3.78 17.46 2.21
N ALA A 132 3.94 16.74 1.09
CA ALA A 132 2.91 16.62 0.07
C ALA A 132 1.66 15.88 0.56
N VAL A 133 1.82 14.82 1.38
CA VAL A 133 0.68 14.12 2.01
C VAL A 133 -0.06 15.05 2.96
N VAL A 134 0.66 15.82 3.78
CA VAL A 134 0.04 16.78 4.72
C VAL A 134 -0.74 17.84 3.95
N ALA A 135 -0.12 18.48 2.96
CA ALA A 135 -0.78 19.47 2.12
C ALA A 135 -2.02 18.91 1.39
N TRP A 136 -1.95 17.65 0.93
CA TRP A 136 -3.07 16.98 0.31
C TRP A 136 -4.21 16.69 1.31
N LEU A 137 -3.90 16.34 2.55
CA LEU A 137 -4.90 16.13 3.61
C LEU A 137 -5.65 17.43 3.94
N GLU A 138 -4.96 18.57 3.93
CA GLU A 138 -5.49 19.88 4.23
C GLU A 138 -6.25 20.52 3.04
N ASP A 139 -5.91 20.11 1.81
CA ASP A 139 -6.57 20.56 0.58
C ASP A 139 -7.97 19.94 0.48
N GLU A 140 -9.03 20.75 0.46
CA GLU A 140 -10.44 20.31 0.41
C GLU A 140 -10.75 19.21 1.48
N PRO A 141 -10.69 19.50 2.79
CA PRO A 141 -10.78 18.48 3.85
C PRO A 141 -12.13 17.75 3.92
N ASP A 142 -13.18 18.34 3.34
CA ASP A 142 -14.51 17.71 3.23
C ASP A 142 -14.64 16.75 2.05
N ARG A 143 -13.66 16.71 1.15
CA ARG A 143 -13.64 15.76 0.04
C ARG A 143 -13.30 14.37 0.55
N VAL A 144 -13.87 13.35 -0.09
CA VAL A 144 -13.48 11.96 0.22
C VAL A 144 -12.03 11.73 -0.19
N LYS A 145 -11.21 11.23 0.73
CA LYS A 145 -9.79 10.99 0.51
C LYS A 145 -9.47 9.51 0.65
N CYS A 146 -8.73 9.00 -0.32
CA CYS A 146 -8.21 7.64 -0.33
C CYS A 146 -6.68 7.68 -0.28
N LEU A 147 -6.11 7.36 0.88
CA LEU A 147 -4.66 7.26 1.06
C LEU A 147 -4.20 5.84 0.78
N VAL A 148 -3.44 5.65 -0.30
CA VAL A 148 -2.96 4.34 -0.72
C VAL A 148 -1.54 4.13 -0.21
N SER A 149 -1.36 3.05 0.53
CA SER A 149 -0.11 2.67 1.19
C SER A 149 0.23 1.23 0.82
N SER A 150 1.39 0.97 0.25
CA SER A 150 1.77 -0.41 -0.11
C SER A 150 1.75 -1.31 1.13
N VAL A 151 2.24 -0.82 2.28
CA VAL A 151 2.18 -1.53 3.56
C VAL A 151 1.16 -0.91 4.52
N PRO A 152 0.41 -1.69 5.32
CA PRO A 152 -0.59 -1.14 6.24
C PRO A 152 0.01 -0.25 7.33
N LEU A 153 -0.63 0.88 7.59
CA LEU A 153 -0.32 1.73 8.74
C LEU A 153 -0.70 1.03 10.06
N PHE A 154 -1.79 0.32 10.05
CA PHE A 154 -2.35 -0.56 11.07
C PHE A 154 -3.23 -1.63 10.38
N PRO A 155 -3.52 -2.79 11.02
CA PRO A 155 -3.05 -3.23 12.34
C PRO A 155 -1.57 -3.64 12.33
N GLU A 156 -0.96 -3.63 13.52
CA GLU A 156 0.39 -4.17 13.70
C GLU A 156 0.38 -5.70 13.61
N GLN A 157 1.51 -6.25 13.19
CA GLN A 157 1.73 -7.69 13.14
C GLN A 157 2.44 -8.16 14.42
N ARG A 158 2.20 -9.41 14.80
CA ARG A 158 2.85 -10.02 15.98
C ARG A 158 4.29 -10.47 15.71
N TRP A 159 4.76 -10.40 14.47
CA TRP A 159 6.05 -10.94 14.08
C TRP A 159 7.17 -9.90 14.25
N PRO A 160 8.15 -10.14 15.15
CA PRO A 160 9.17 -9.14 15.50
C PRO A 160 10.15 -8.81 14.37
N PHE A 161 10.22 -9.62 13.31
CA PHE A 161 11.22 -9.46 12.24
C PHE A 161 10.82 -8.52 11.11
N ARG A 162 9.59 -8.02 11.10
CA ARG A 162 9.10 -7.09 10.06
C ARG A 162 9.26 -5.61 10.41
N GLY A 163 9.87 -5.27 11.53
CA GLY A 163 9.95 -3.88 11.98
C GLY A 163 10.60 -2.89 11.00
N GLN A 164 11.38 -3.33 10.02
CA GLN A 164 11.93 -2.47 8.97
C GLN A 164 11.18 -2.59 7.64
N ASP A 165 10.29 -3.54 7.53
CA ASP A 165 9.46 -3.77 6.36
C ASP A 165 8.12 -3.02 6.42
N SER A 166 7.59 -2.81 7.61
CA SER A 166 6.31 -2.16 7.88
C SER A 166 6.46 -0.82 8.61
N TRP A 167 5.37 -0.08 8.75
CA TRP A 167 5.30 1.17 9.53
C TRP A 167 5.76 1.02 10.99
N GLU A 168 5.77 -0.18 11.54
CA GLU A 168 6.25 -0.44 12.90
C GLU A 168 7.71 -0.02 13.10
N GLY A 169 8.55 -0.20 12.08
CA GLY A 169 9.95 0.21 12.09
C GLY A 169 10.17 1.71 11.99
N PHE A 170 9.14 2.48 11.66
CA PHE A 170 9.19 3.92 11.38
C PHE A 170 8.25 4.71 12.29
N ALA A 171 8.24 4.38 13.57
CA ALA A 171 7.28 4.87 14.55
C ALA A 171 7.22 6.41 14.66
N ALA A 172 8.30 7.13 14.37
CA ALA A 172 8.33 8.59 14.36
C ALA A 172 7.49 9.17 13.21
N GLN A 173 7.67 8.67 11.97
CA GLN A 173 6.87 9.11 10.84
C GLN A 173 5.42 8.61 10.94
N ARG A 174 5.21 7.39 11.41
CA ARG A 174 3.87 6.88 11.70
C ARG A 174 3.10 7.81 12.64
N GLN A 175 3.75 8.27 13.71
CA GLN A 175 3.17 9.22 14.64
C GLN A 175 2.79 10.54 13.95
N ARG A 176 3.70 11.12 13.17
CA ARG A 176 3.43 12.37 12.45
C ARG A 176 2.29 12.23 11.45
N LEU A 177 2.25 11.12 10.69
CA LEU A 177 1.18 10.87 9.73
C LEU A 177 -0.19 10.74 10.43
N VAL A 178 -0.28 9.97 11.53
CA VAL A 178 -1.53 9.84 12.30
C VAL A 178 -1.96 11.17 12.90
N ASP A 179 -1.02 11.96 13.42
CA ASP A 179 -1.31 13.28 13.95
C ASP A 179 -1.78 14.23 12.82
N ALA A 180 -1.11 14.24 11.67
CA ALA A 180 -1.49 15.06 10.52
C ALA A 180 -2.90 14.69 9.99
N ILE A 181 -3.22 13.42 9.89
CA ILE A 181 -4.58 12.96 9.50
C ILE A 181 -5.63 13.54 10.47
N HIS A 182 -5.37 13.49 11.76
CA HIS A 182 -6.32 14.00 12.76
C HIS A 182 -6.38 15.53 12.82
N ASP A 183 -5.30 16.22 12.51
CA ASP A 183 -5.21 17.67 12.62
C ASP A 183 -5.61 18.39 11.32
N SER A 184 -5.59 17.71 10.17
CA SER A 184 -5.99 18.26 8.86
C SER A 184 -7.48 18.64 8.74
N GLY A 185 -8.32 18.17 9.66
CA GLY A 185 -9.76 18.33 9.56
C GLY A 185 -10.44 17.36 8.59
N CYS A 186 -9.69 16.51 7.89
CA CYS A 186 -10.23 15.49 6.99
C CYS A 186 -11.10 14.48 7.77
N ARG A 187 -12.37 14.37 7.39
CA ARG A 187 -13.34 13.49 8.06
C ARG A 187 -13.66 12.23 7.26
N ARG A 188 -13.41 12.26 5.95
CA ARG A 188 -13.80 11.23 4.98
C ARG A 188 -12.55 10.56 4.44
N LEU A 189 -11.80 9.85 5.30
CA LEU A 189 -10.54 9.20 4.93
C LEU A 189 -10.67 7.68 4.97
N LEU A 190 -10.32 7.05 3.86
CA LEU A 190 -10.10 5.61 3.75
C LEU A 190 -8.65 5.33 3.39
N MET A 191 -7.98 4.50 4.18
CA MET A 191 -6.67 3.95 3.83
C MET A 191 -6.83 2.64 3.08
N LEU A 192 -6.12 2.49 1.95
CA LEU A 192 -6.07 1.27 1.15
C LEU A 192 -4.66 0.70 1.20
N SER A 193 -4.52 -0.60 1.48
CA SER A 193 -3.21 -1.23 1.63
C SER A 193 -3.18 -2.68 1.16
N GLY A 194 -1.95 -3.20 0.96
CA GLY A 194 -1.65 -4.58 0.58
C GLY A 194 -0.63 -5.26 1.51
N ASP A 195 0.37 -5.92 0.96
CA ASP A 195 1.58 -6.52 1.56
C ASP A 195 1.36 -7.72 2.51
N VAL A 196 0.39 -7.68 3.39
CA VAL A 196 0.27 -8.60 4.53
C VAL A 196 -0.32 -9.96 4.19
N HIS A 197 -0.55 -10.27 2.92
CA HIS A 197 -1.08 -11.56 2.42
C HIS A 197 -2.40 -11.99 3.09
N ALA A 198 -3.18 -11.02 3.52
CA ALA A 198 -4.49 -11.20 4.10
C ALA A 198 -5.36 -9.99 3.76
N SER A 199 -6.66 -10.22 3.72
CA SER A 199 -7.65 -9.17 3.50
C SER A 199 -8.49 -8.98 4.75
N LEU A 200 -8.66 -7.74 5.17
CA LEU A 200 -9.38 -7.38 6.40
C LEU A 200 -9.77 -5.90 6.40
N TYR A 201 -10.75 -5.59 7.21
CA TYR A 201 -11.03 -4.22 7.62
C TYR A 201 -10.45 -3.96 9.02
N ALA A 202 -9.86 -2.79 9.19
CA ALA A 202 -9.34 -2.33 10.48
C ALA A 202 -9.75 -0.88 10.73
N ARG A 203 -9.86 -0.51 12.00
CA ARG A 203 -10.21 0.84 12.43
C ARG A 203 -9.29 1.32 13.53
N LEU A 204 -8.81 2.56 13.40
CA LEU A 204 -8.03 3.24 14.42
C LEU A 204 -8.91 4.32 15.06
N ASP A 205 -9.24 4.14 16.33
CA ASP A 205 -10.04 5.06 17.12
C ASP A 205 -9.15 5.89 18.06
N ARG A 206 -9.35 7.20 18.05
CA ARG A 206 -8.71 8.13 18.97
C ARG A 206 -9.76 9.02 19.61
N ARG A 207 -9.70 9.12 20.94
CA ARG A 207 -10.70 9.91 21.71
C ARG A 207 -10.80 11.34 21.19
N GLY A 208 -12.04 11.78 20.89
CA GLY A 208 -12.32 13.13 20.40
C GLY A 208 -11.89 13.40 18.95
N ARG A 209 -11.56 12.37 18.19
CA ARG A 209 -11.19 12.45 16.77
C ARG A 209 -12.02 11.47 15.93
N ASN A 210 -12.18 11.76 14.65
CA ASN A 210 -12.78 10.81 13.73
C ASN A 210 -11.94 9.55 13.60
N PRO A 211 -12.57 8.37 13.44
CA PRO A 211 -11.83 7.14 13.21
C PRO A 211 -11.08 7.19 11.87
N ILE A 212 -9.94 6.52 11.80
CA ILE A 212 -9.26 6.25 10.54
C ILE A 212 -9.63 4.83 10.12
N HIS A 213 -10.18 4.70 8.92
CA HIS A 213 -10.60 3.43 8.35
C HIS A 213 -9.50 2.87 7.46
N GLY A 214 -9.14 1.60 7.66
CA GLY A 214 -8.16 0.86 6.87
C GLY A 214 -8.81 -0.34 6.19
N TRP A 215 -8.71 -0.41 4.88
CA TRP A 215 -9.07 -1.57 4.09
C TRP A 215 -7.82 -2.19 3.51
N ILE A 216 -7.52 -3.40 3.93
CA ILE A 216 -6.39 -4.17 3.46
C ILE A 216 -6.91 -5.26 2.53
N CYS A 217 -6.40 -5.32 1.31
CA CYS A 217 -6.67 -6.38 0.37
C CYS A 217 -5.35 -6.81 -0.26
N SER A 218 -4.86 -7.95 0.13
CA SER A 218 -3.56 -8.45 -0.26
C SER A 218 -3.64 -9.89 -0.71
N GLY A 219 -2.97 -10.22 -1.83
CA GLY A 219 -2.94 -11.56 -2.35
C GLY A 219 -4.00 -11.82 -3.41
N LEU A 220 -4.01 -11.03 -4.50
CA LEU A 220 -4.75 -11.38 -5.71
C LEU A 220 -4.33 -12.76 -6.22
N PHE A 221 -3.05 -13.09 -6.04
CA PHE A 221 -2.47 -14.37 -6.40
C PHE A 221 -1.26 -14.67 -5.51
N TRP A 222 -1.30 -15.79 -4.78
CA TRP A 222 -0.19 -16.25 -3.95
C TRP A 222 0.15 -17.70 -4.24
N PRO A 223 1.34 -18.01 -4.79
CA PRO A 223 1.68 -19.37 -5.21
C PRO A 223 1.96 -20.36 -4.07
N THR A 224 2.11 -19.87 -2.83
CA THR A 224 2.45 -20.71 -1.67
C THR A 224 1.29 -20.87 -0.68
N ALA A 225 0.12 -21.27 -1.19
CA ALA A 225 -1.11 -21.45 -0.41
C ALA A 225 -0.96 -22.29 0.88
N LEU A 226 0.07 -23.11 1.00
CA LEU A 226 0.27 -23.98 2.16
C LEU A 226 0.72 -23.24 3.43
N MET A 227 1.44 -22.11 3.31
CA MET A 227 1.91 -21.35 4.47
C MET A 227 0.96 -20.22 4.88
N ALA A 228 0.24 -19.63 3.95
CA ALA A 228 -0.68 -18.53 4.21
C ALA A 228 -1.86 -18.94 5.09
N PHE A 229 -2.37 -20.15 4.93
CA PHE A 229 -3.61 -20.62 5.54
C PHE A 229 -3.62 -20.71 7.08
N ARG A 230 -2.49 -20.92 7.71
CA ARG A 230 -2.43 -21.16 9.18
C ARG A 230 -1.75 -20.08 9.98
N TRP A 231 -0.94 -19.20 9.35
CA TRP A 231 0.00 -18.35 10.08
C TRP A 231 -0.38 -16.87 10.12
N TYR A 232 -1.14 -16.36 9.14
CA TYR A 232 -1.39 -14.90 9.05
C TYR A 232 -2.47 -14.41 10.02
N ARG A 233 -3.55 -15.15 10.23
CA ARG A 233 -4.59 -14.75 11.21
C ARG A 233 -4.03 -14.53 12.62
N PRO A 234 -3.25 -15.46 13.20
CA PRO A 234 -2.63 -15.22 14.52
C PRO A 234 -1.53 -14.16 14.51
N MET A 235 -1.01 -13.76 13.34
CA MET A 235 0.00 -12.71 13.23
C MET A 235 -0.56 -11.30 13.29
N ILE A 236 -1.82 -11.10 12.92
CA ILE A 236 -2.47 -9.79 12.99
C ILE A 236 -2.98 -9.57 14.40
N ARG A 237 -2.71 -8.38 14.95
CA ARG A 237 -3.21 -7.99 16.26
C ARG A 237 -4.61 -7.41 16.12
N ASP A 238 -5.63 -8.18 16.49
CA ASP A 238 -7.03 -7.80 16.36
C ASP A 238 -7.39 -6.57 17.20
N HIS A 239 -6.82 -6.46 18.40
CA HIS A 239 -7.05 -5.33 19.31
C HIS A 239 -5.73 -4.93 19.97
N HIS A 240 -5.29 -3.69 19.72
CA HIS A 240 -4.08 -3.18 20.36
C HIS A 240 -4.08 -1.64 20.37
N THR A 241 -3.21 -1.08 21.21
CA THR A 241 -2.89 0.34 21.17
C THR A 241 -1.81 0.58 20.14
N LEU A 242 -2.11 1.38 19.12
CA LEU A 242 -1.09 1.85 18.18
C LEU A 242 -0.18 2.83 18.91
N ARG A 243 1.14 2.59 18.82
CA ARG A 243 2.14 3.42 19.53
C ARG A 243 2.96 4.26 18.56
N GLY A 244 3.27 5.49 18.98
CA GLY A 244 4.27 6.32 18.34
C GLY A 244 5.64 6.15 19.01
N LEU A 245 6.64 6.87 18.49
CA LEU A 245 7.98 6.83 19.10
C LEU A 245 8.01 7.56 20.45
N TRP A 246 7.33 8.71 20.55
CA TRP A 246 7.28 9.56 21.75
C TRP A 246 5.89 9.61 22.37
N LYS A 247 4.88 9.05 21.71
CA LYS A 247 3.51 8.96 22.23
C LYS A 247 3.20 7.50 22.59
N PRO A 248 2.80 7.22 23.82
CA PRO A 248 2.43 5.87 24.26
C PRO A 248 1.18 5.35 23.55
N SER A 249 0.32 6.27 23.06
CA SER A 249 -0.89 5.92 22.31
C SER A 249 -1.16 6.93 21.20
N LEU A 250 -1.32 6.42 19.99
CA LEU A 250 -1.87 7.14 18.82
C LEU A 250 -3.35 6.86 18.64
N GLY A 251 -3.87 5.82 19.29
CA GLY A 251 -5.23 5.37 19.24
C GLY A 251 -5.35 3.88 19.48
N ARG A 252 -6.59 3.37 19.52
CA ARG A 252 -6.91 1.96 19.65
C ARG A 252 -7.26 1.37 18.29
N VAL A 253 -6.52 0.37 17.89
CA VAL A 253 -6.81 -0.41 16.67
C VAL A 253 -7.77 -1.54 16.99
N THR A 254 -8.76 -1.72 16.12
CA THR A 254 -9.69 -2.85 16.15
C THR A 254 -9.81 -3.45 14.75
N VAL A 255 -9.91 -4.79 14.70
CA VAL A 255 -10.25 -5.56 13.50
C VAL A 255 -11.60 -6.22 13.79
N PRO A 256 -12.72 -5.60 13.39
CA PRO A 256 -14.04 -6.02 13.84
C PRO A 256 -14.60 -7.26 13.12
N GLY A 257 -13.96 -7.72 12.07
CA GLY A 257 -14.42 -8.87 11.28
C GLY A 257 -13.41 -10.00 11.22
N GLU A 258 -13.65 -10.90 10.32
CA GLU A 258 -12.75 -11.99 9.98
C GLU A 258 -11.52 -11.48 9.22
N VAL A 259 -10.43 -12.26 9.27
CA VAL A 259 -9.22 -12.08 8.46
C VAL A 259 -9.20 -13.16 7.40
N TYR A 260 -9.24 -12.75 6.13
CA TYR A 260 -9.24 -13.67 4.99
C TYR A 260 -7.83 -13.82 4.41
N SER A 261 -7.29 -15.03 4.49
CA SER A 261 -5.91 -15.35 4.10
C SER A 261 -5.84 -16.21 2.82
N ARG A 262 -6.67 -15.93 1.84
CA ARG A 262 -6.69 -16.63 0.53
C ARG A 262 -6.61 -15.60 -0.59
N ASP A 263 -6.42 -16.08 -1.81
CA ASP A 263 -6.48 -15.25 -3.01
C ASP A 263 -7.81 -14.51 -3.08
N ALA A 264 -7.77 -13.22 -3.21
CA ALA A 264 -8.93 -12.36 -3.18
C ALA A 264 -8.69 -11.04 -3.91
N PHE A 265 -9.77 -10.40 -4.31
CA PHE A 265 -9.78 -9.00 -4.74
C PHE A 265 -10.94 -8.26 -4.06
N SER A 266 -10.84 -6.96 -4.00
CA SER A 266 -11.88 -6.14 -3.38
C SER A 266 -12.53 -5.18 -4.37
N ARG A 267 -13.80 -4.85 -4.06
CA ARG A 267 -14.49 -3.72 -4.66
C ARG A 267 -14.77 -2.68 -3.57
N VAL A 268 -14.30 -1.47 -3.82
CA VAL A 268 -14.54 -0.31 -2.96
C VAL A 268 -15.44 0.64 -3.73
N SER A 269 -16.66 0.84 -3.26
CA SER A 269 -17.60 1.81 -3.79
C SER A 269 -17.66 3.00 -2.82
N VAL A 270 -17.41 4.20 -3.34
CA VAL A 270 -17.28 5.41 -2.51
C VAL A 270 -18.23 6.48 -3.04
N ASP A 271 -18.94 7.11 -2.14
CA ASP A 271 -19.71 8.33 -2.40
C ASP A 271 -19.51 9.36 -1.27
N GLU A 272 -20.23 10.48 -1.35
CA GLU A 272 -20.11 11.56 -0.36
C GLU A 272 -20.64 11.19 1.04
N ASN A 273 -21.40 10.11 1.17
CA ASN A 273 -22.02 9.66 2.41
C ASN A 273 -21.26 8.53 3.08
N GLY A 274 -20.44 7.78 2.29
CA GLY A 274 -19.74 6.65 2.85
C GLY A 274 -18.94 5.83 1.84
N ALA A 275 -18.52 4.65 2.29
CA ALA A 275 -17.88 3.64 1.45
C ALA A 275 -18.44 2.26 1.74
N THR A 276 -18.67 1.48 0.69
CA THR A 276 -18.97 0.06 0.77
C THR A 276 -17.75 -0.74 0.36
N LEU A 277 -17.26 -1.58 1.27
CA LEU A 277 -16.09 -2.43 1.09
C LEU A 277 -16.57 -3.87 0.94
N ALA A 278 -16.29 -4.51 -0.19
CA ALA A 278 -16.66 -5.88 -0.47
C ALA A 278 -15.44 -6.68 -0.92
N LEU A 279 -15.29 -7.89 -0.41
CA LEU A 279 -14.24 -8.83 -0.77
C LEU A 279 -14.82 -9.94 -1.63
N PHE A 280 -14.06 -10.39 -2.62
CA PHE A 280 -14.40 -11.49 -3.51
C PHE A 280 -13.24 -12.49 -3.54
N ASP A 281 -13.56 -13.77 -3.54
CA ASP A 281 -12.58 -14.83 -3.70
C ASP A 281 -12.01 -14.87 -5.15
N ARG A 282 -11.08 -15.77 -5.39
CA ARG A 282 -10.45 -15.97 -6.71
C ARG A 282 -11.43 -16.34 -7.83
N ASP A 283 -12.59 -16.91 -7.47
CA ASP A 283 -13.62 -17.34 -8.40
C ASP A 283 -14.70 -16.26 -8.61
N GLY A 284 -14.59 -15.13 -7.91
CA GLY A 284 -15.50 -13.99 -7.99
C GLY A 284 -16.72 -14.09 -7.07
N ASN A 285 -16.74 -15.06 -6.16
CA ASN A 285 -17.82 -15.16 -5.18
C ASN A 285 -17.61 -14.18 -4.03
N PRO A 286 -18.66 -13.53 -3.52
CA PRO A 286 -18.55 -12.68 -2.35
C PRO A 286 -18.03 -13.47 -1.13
N VAL A 287 -17.07 -12.90 -0.41
CA VAL A 287 -16.62 -13.43 0.88
C VAL A 287 -17.44 -12.75 1.97
N PRO A 288 -18.32 -13.48 2.66
CA PRO A 288 -19.14 -12.91 3.72
C PRO A 288 -18.28 -12.50 4.92
N ASP A 289 -18.84 -11.65 5.78
CA ASP A 289 -18.31 -11.26 7.11
C ASP A 289 -16.97 -10.46 7.12
N ILE A 290 -16.46 -10.07 5.94
CA ILE A 290 -15.25 -9.22 5.82
C ILE A 290 -15.59 -7.85 5.27
N GLY A 291 -16.59 -7.76 4.42
CA GLY A 291 -17.11 -6.50 3.91
C GLY A 291 -17.69 -5.62 5.01
N THR A 292 -17.68 -4.32 4.80
CA THR A 292 -18.28 -3.36 5.74
C THR A 292 -18.80 -2.13 5.02
N GLU A 293 -19.72 -1.44 5.67
CA GLU A 293 -20.16 -0.10 5.27
C GLU A 293 -19.57 0.92 6.23
N ILE A 294 -18.99 1.97 5.67
CA ILE A 294 -18.47 3.12 6.41
C ILE A 294 -19.41 4.28 6.12
N ARG A 295 -19.82 5.00 7.14
CA ARG A 295 -20.52 6.29 7.02
C ARG A 295 -19.58 7.37 7.55
N TRP A 296 -19.42 8.42 6.74
CA TRP A 296 -18.57 9.56 7.10
C TRP A 296 -19.20 10.46 8.17
#